data_55f6cfcba77395746c680a90e5cf9947
#
_entry.id   55f6cfcba77395746c680a90e5cf9947
#
_cell.length_a   1.000
_cell.length_b   1.000
_cell.length_c   1.000
_cell.angle_alpha   90.00
_cell.angle_beta   90.00
_cell.angle_gamma   90.00
#
_symmetry.space_group_name_H-M   'P 1'
#
loop_
_entity.id
_entity.type
_entity.pdbx_description
1 polymer ?
#
loop_
_entity_poly.entity_id
_entity_poly.type
_entity_poly.pdbx_seq_one_letter_code
_entity_poly.pdbx_strand_id
1 'polypeptide(L)'
;MATHADLRGLSTSPWNEIVVDGRGNIYVNGGGPAPAPGQHFGPGTIVLIAPDGSVRQVADKIAFANGMAVTPDNKTLIVAESHANRLTAFDIAADGSLANRRRWADLGNGFPDGFCLDAEGAVWYADVPNRHCVRVREGGAMLDSVDADRGCFACMLGGADGKTLFIVAAEWRGFEHMISDARTGQVLSIEASAPGAGWP
;
A
#
# COMPACT_ATOMS: atom_id res chain seq x y z
N MET A 1 13.43 19.46 -13.68
CA MET A 1 12.55 18.28 -13.47
C MET A 1 12.30 17.67 -14.84
N ALA A 2 12.41 16.34 -15.00
CA ALA A 2 12.14 15.64 -16.24
C ALA A 2 11.00 14.64 -16.03
N THR A 3 10.18 14.39 -17.05
CA THR A 3 9.18 13.33 -17.05
C THR A 3 9.90 11.99 -17.21
N HIS A 4 9.73 11.07 -16.26
CA HIS A 4 10.28 9.71 -16.34
C HIS A 4 9.38 8.81 -17.17
N ALA A 5 8.07 8.83 -16.91
CA ALA A 5 7.06 8.11 -17.68
C ALA A 5 5.73 8.91 -17.68
N ASP A 6 4.93 8.72 -18.74
CA ASP A 6 3.61 9.34 -18.87
C ASP A 6 2.53 8.26 -18.82
N LEU A 7 1.70 8.30 -17.79
CA LEU A 7 0.65 7.31 -17.52
C LEU A 7 -0.76 7.78 -17.96
N ARG A 8 -0.89 8.99 -18.54
CA ARG A 8 -2.20 9.59 -18.90
C ARG A 8 -3.00 8.75 -19.89
N GLY A 9 -2.34 7.98 -20.73
CA GLY A 9 -3.00 7.10 -21.71
C GLY A 9 -3.52 5.77 -21.14
N LEU A 10 -3.20 5.45 -19.87
CA LEU A 10 -3.51 4.15 -19.27
C LEU A 10 -4.69 4.19 -18.29
N SER A 11 -4.98 5.34 -17.72
CA SER A 11 -6.12 5.52 -16.81
C SER A 11 -6.62 6.95 -16.85
N THR A 12 -7.93 7.12 -16.71
CA THR A 12 -8.58 8.41 -16.44
C THR A 12 -8.73 8.68 -14.94
N SER A 13 -8.42 7.69 -14.11
CA SER A 13 -8.49 7.76 -12.65
C SER A 13 -7.14 8.17 -12.06
N PRO A 14 -7.10 8.78 -10.87
CA PRO A 14 -5.86 9.12 -10.20
C PRO A 14 -5.00 7.89 -9.92
N TRP A 15 -3.69 8.07 -10.01
CA TRP A 15 -2.71 7.14 -9.48
C TRP A 15 -2.54 7.36 -7.97
N ASN A 16 -2.27 6.30 -7.22
CA ASN A 16 -2.26 6.35 -5.77
C ASN A 16 -0.87 6.05 -5.17
N GLU A 17 -0.32 4.87 -5.44
CA GLU A 17 0.89 4.40 -4.78
C GLU A 17 1.96 4.00 -5.79
N ILE A 18 3.22 4.02 -5.36
CA ILE A 18 4.39 3.66 -6.15
C ILE A 18 5.38 2.85 -5.31
N VAL A 19 5.93 1.78 -5.90
CA VAL A 19 7.06 1.04 -5.32
C VAL A 19 8.05 0.66 -6.41
N VAL A 20 9.33 0.57 -6.05
CA VAL A 20 10.41 0.21 -6.97
C VAL A 20 11.05 -1.09 -6.50
N ASP A 21 11.27 -2.06 -7.39
CA ASP A 21 12.01 -3.27 -7.06
C ASP A 21 13.54 -3.08 -7.20
N GLY A 22 14.33 -4.02 -6.70
CA GLY A 22 15.79 -3.98 -6.77
C GLY A 22 16.37 -4.11 -8.18
N ARG A 23 15.54 -4.34 -9.21
CA ARG A 23 15.91 -4.38 -10.63
C ARG A 23 15.61 -3.06 -11.34
N GLY A 24 14.99 -2.10 -10.63
CA GLY A 24 14.58 -0.81 -11.18
C GLY A 24 13.22 -0.82 -11.87
N ASN A 25 12.44 -1.89 -11.73
CA ASN A 25 11.05 -1.89 -12.15
C ASN A 25 10.22 -1.03 -11.19
N ILE A 26 9.37 -0.18 -11.74
CA ILE A 26 8.50 0.70 -10.95
C ILE A 26 7.06 0.20 -11.12
N TYR A 27 6.43 -0.16 -10.02
CA TYR A 27 5.01 -0.51 -9.99
C TYR A 27 4.22 0.68 -9.47
N VAL A 28 3.21 1.09 -10.23
CA VAL A 28 2.31 2.19 -9.85
C VAL A 28 0.90 1.64 -9.86
N ASN A 29 0.17 1.83 -8.77
CA ASN A 29 -1.23 1.49 -8.74
C ASN A 29 -2.13 2.72 -8.78
N GLY A 30 -3.38 2.51 -9.17
CA GLY A 30 -4.40 3.54 -9.15
C GLY A 30 -5.77 2.95 -8.90
N GLY A 31 -6.64 3.78 -8.36
CA GLY A 31 -8.05 3.43 -8.20
C GLY A 31 -8.73 3.26 -9.56
N GLY A 32 -9.86 2.59 -9.53
CA GLY A 32 -10.78 2.58 -10.64
C GLY A 32 -11.50 3.92 -10.81
N PRO A 33 -12.46 4.01 -11.75
CA PRO A 33 -13.17 5.25 -12.01
C PRO A 33 -13.82 5.79 -10.74
N ALA A 34 -13.74 7.12 -10.59
CA ALA A 34 -14.38 7.82 -9.48
C ALA A 34 -15.88 7.45 -9.41
N PRO A 35 -16.39 7.16 -8.23
CA PRO A 35 -17.79 6.76 -8.09
C PRO A 35 -18.72 7.95 -8.33
N ALA A 36 -19.92 7.67 -8.82
CA ALA A 36 -21.02 8.59 -8.67
C ALA A 36 -21.32 8.79 -7.16
N PRO A 37 -21.96 9.91 -6.76
CA PRO A 37 -22.31 10.12 -5.37
C PRO A 37 -23.00 8.89 -4.75
N GLY A 38 -22.48 8.40 -3.61
CA GLY A 38 -22.99 7.21 -2.93
C GLY A 38 -22.50 5.86 -3.45
N GLN A 39 -21.60 5.83 -4.43
CA GLN A 39 -20.99 4.60 -4.95
C GLN A 39 -19.54 4.47 -4.48
N HIS A 40 -19.02 3.24 -4.49
CA HIS A 40 -17.61 2.96 -4.21
C HIS A 40 -16.74 3.12 -5.47
N PHE A 41 -15.46 3.42 -5.29
CA PHE A 41 -14.50 3.41 -6.38
C PHE A 41 -14.52 2.07 -7.10
N GLY A 42 -14.47 2.09 -8.43
CA GLY A 42 -14.31 0.90 -9.24
C GLY A 42 -12.98 0.17 -8.96
N PRO A 43 -12.81 -1.04 -9.52
CA PRO A 43 -11.57 -1.78 -9.34
C PRO A 43 -10.40 -1.06 -10.00
N GLY A 44 -9.28 -1.04 -9.29
CA GLY A 44 -8.03 -0.44 -9.71
C GLY A 44 -7.16 -1.35 -10.57
N THR A 45 -6.00 -0.81 -10.97
CA THR A 45 -5.01 -1.45 -11.82
C THR A 45 -3.60 -1.25 -11.27
N ILE A 46 -2.66 -2.09 -11.70
CA ILE A 46 -1.22 -1.91 -11.48
C ILE A 46 -0.55 -1.82 -12.83
N VAL A 47 0.26 -0.80 -13.03
CA VAL A 47 1.13 -0.64 -14.19
C VAL A 47 2.58 -0.84 -13.80
N LEU A 48 3.36 -1.37 -14.73
CA LEU A 48 4.80 -1.48 -14.65
C LEU A 48 5.43 -0.44 -15.56
N ILE A 49 6.40 0.29 -15.03
CA ILE A 49 7.36 1.08 -15.80
C ILE A 49 8.69 0.33 -15.71
N ALA A 50 9.13 -0.24 -16.80
CA ALA A 50 10.40 -0.97 -16.83
C ALA A 50 11.60 -0.02 -16.93
N PRO A 51 12.83 -0.48 -16.63
CA PRO A 51 14.04 0.35 -16.68
C PRO A 51 14.33 0.97 -18.05
N ASP A 52 13.83 0.39 -19.13
CA ASP A 52 13.93 0.94 -20.50
C ASP A 52 12.88 2.05 -20.78
N GLY A 53 12.05 2.39 -19.80
CA GLY A 53 10.98 3.37 -19.90
C GLY A 53 9.68 2.84 -20.54
N SER A 54 9.63 1.57 -20.93
CA SER A 54 8.39 0.97 -21.42
C SER A 54 7.34 0.87 -20.32
N VAL A 55 6.08 1.12 -20.66
CA VAL A 55 4.96 1.13 -19.71
C VAL A 55 3.89 0.15 -20.13
N ARG A 56 3.44 -0.69 -19.23
CA ARG A 56 2.33 -1.62 -19.46
C ARG A 56 1.53 -1.93 -18.21
N GLN A 57 0.26 -2.24 -18.39
CA GLN A 57 -0.56 -2.78 -17.30
C GLN A 57 -0.13 -4.22 -17.01
N VAL A 58 0.04 -4.54 -15.72
CA VAL A 58 0.47 -5.87 -15.25
C VAL A 58 -0.53 -6.56 -14.33
N ALA A 59 -1.49 -5.81 -13.78
CA ALA A 59 -2.62 -6.38 -13.04
C ALA A 59 -3.86 -5.47 -13.14
N ASP A 60 -5.04 -6.04 -12.91
CA ASP A 60 -6.32 -5.35 -12.86
C ASP A 60 -7.22 -5.89 -11.73
N LYS A 61 -8.42 -5.32 -11.62
CA LYS A 61 -9.45 -5.74 -10.65
C LYS A 61 -8.94 -5.76 -9.21
N ILE A 62 -8.13 -4.76 -8.84
CA ILE A 62 -7.67 -4.54 -7.48
C ILE A 62 -8.75 -3.73 -6.74
N ALA A 63 -9.29 -4.27 -5.65
CA ALA A 63 -10.41 -3.66 -4.94
C ALA A 63 -9.96 -2.46 -4.09
N PHE A 64 -9.86 -1.29 -4.70
CA PHE A 64 -9.29 -0.06 -4.15
C PHE A 64 -7.82 -0.28 -3.78
N ALA A 65 -6.97 -0.27 -4.82
CA ALA A 65 -5.53 -0.44 -4.68
C ALA A 65 -4.92 0.67 -3.80
N ASN A 66 -4.18 0.26 -2.78
CA ASN A 66 -3.52 1.16 -1.84
C ASN A 66 -2.05 0.73 -1.65
N GLY A 67 -1.50 0.75 -0.45
CA GLY A 67 -0.11 0.45 -0.19
C GLY A 67 0.44 -0.73 -1.01
N MET A 68 1.71 -0.67 -1.37
CA MET A 68 2.46 -1.75 -2.04
C MET A 68 3.84 -1.92 -1.43
N ALA A 69 4.32 -3.15 -1.40
CA ALA A 69 5.71 -3.45 -1.09
C ALA A 69 6.23 -4.62 -1.94
N VAL A 70 7.51 -4.57 -2.27
CA VAL A 70 8.24 -5.69 -2.90
C VAL A 70 9.06 -6.39 -1.82
N THR A 71 9.05 -7.72 -1.82
CA THR A 71 9.89 -8.49 -0.88
C THR A 71 11.37 -8.27 -1.17
N PRO A 72 12.26 -8.34 -0.14
CA PRO A 72 13.70 -8.09 -0.32
C PRO A 72 14.39 -8.96 -1.37
N ASP A 73 13.85 -10.15 -1.64
CA ASP A 73 14.35 -11.06 -2.68
C ASP A 73 13.86 -10.70 -4.11
N ASN A 74 13.06 -9.65 -4.25
CA ASN A 74 12.45 -9.16 -5.50
C ASN A 74 11.55 -10.20 -6.20
N LYS A 75 10.94 -11.12 -5.45
CA LYS A 75 10.11 -12.19 -6.04
C LYS A 75 8.63 -11.97 -5.87
N THR A 76 8.21 -11.15 -4.91
CA THR A 76 6.80 -10.96 -4.58
C THR A 76 6.47 -9.47 -4.47
N LEU A 77 5.40 -9.05 -5.15
CA LEU A 77 4.72 -7.79 -4.91
C LEU A 77 3.50 -8.06 -4.03
N ILE A 78 3.40 -7.34 -2.92
CA ILE A 78 2.21 -7.34 -2.06
C ILE A 78 1.47 -6.03 -2.29
N VAL A 79 0.15 -6.06 -2.38
CA VAL A 79 -0.72 -4.89 -2.54
C VAL A 79 -1.87 -4.94 -1.56
N ALA A 80 -2.17 -3.80 -0.95
CA ALA A 80 -3.37 -3.60 -0.13
C ALA A 80 -4.60 -3.46 -1.02
N GLU A 81 -5.63 -4.24 -0.74
CA GLU A 81 -6.96 -4.09 -1.33
C GLU A 81 -7.94 -3.62 -0.23
N SER A 82 -8.03 -2.29 -0.03
CA SER A 82 -8.77 -1.70 1.08
C SER A 82 -10.25 -2.13 1.11
N HIS A 83 -10.92 -2.17 -0.04
CA HIS A 83 -12.33 -2.56 -0.15
C HIS A 83 -12.56 -4.08 -0.19
N ALA A 84 -11.51 -4.88 -0.16
CA ALA A 84 -11.60 -6.33 -0.05
C ALA A 84 -11.04 -6.86 1.29
N ASN A 85 -10.65 -5.98 2.20
CA ASN A 85 -10.17 -6.30 3.54
C ASN A 85 -9.05 -7.36 3.52
N ARG A 86 -8.10 -7.21 2.60
CA ARG A 86 -7.04 -8.19 2.40
C ARG A 86 -5.75 -7.58 1.86
N LEU A 87 -4.68 -8.34 2.01
CA LEU A 87 -3.46 -8.18 1.24
C LEU A 87 -3.42 -9.25 0.14
N THR A 88 -3.04 -8.85 -1.06
CA THR A 88 -2.90 -9.73 -2.23
C THR A 88 -1.45 -9.76 -2.66
N ALA A 89 -0.92 -10.93 -2.99
CA ALA A 89 0.43 -11.10 -3.51
C ALA A 89 0.42 -11.54 -4.97
N PHE A 90 1.49 -11.14 -5.66
CA PHE A 90 1.83 -11.58 -7.02
C PHE A 90 3.28 -12.03 -7.06
N ASP A 91 3.58 -13.05 -7.83
CA ASP A 91 4.95 -13.38 -8.17
C ASP A 91 5.47 -12.40 -9.23
N ILE A 92 6.69 -11.90 -9.06
CA ILE A 92 7.35 -11.00 -10.00
C ILE A 92 8.23 -11.83 -10.94
N ALA A 93 7.90 -11.85 -12.23
CA ALA A 93 8.70 -12.51 -13.25
C ALA A 93 9.98 -11.72 -13.57
N ALA A 94 10.89 -12.31 -14.33
CA ALA A 94 12.17 -11.70 -14.70
C ALA A 94 12.01 -10.39 -15.49
N ASP A 95 10.93 -10.27 -16.29
CA ASP A 95 10.59 -9.08 -17.07
C ASP A 95 9.71 -8.07 -16.30
N GLY A 96 9.52 -8.28 -14.98
CA GLY A 96 8.67 -7.46 -14.12
C GLY A 96 7.16 -7.74 -14.22
N SER A 97 6.71 -8.67 -15.07
CA SER A 97 5.31 -9.07 -15.16
C SER A 97 4.85 -9.70 -13.85
N LEU A 98 3.57 -9.50 -13.51
CA LEU A 98 2.95 -10.07 -12.31
C LEU A 98 2.16 -11.33 -12.67
N ALA A 99 2.36 -12.40 -11.89
CA ALA A 99 1.72 -13.69 -12.08
C ALA A 99 1.24 -14.28 -10.74
N ASN A 100 0.52 -15.39 -10.81
CA ASN A 100 0.13 -16.18 -9.64
C ASN A 100 -0.54 -15.37 -8.52
N ARG A 101 -1.50 -14.50 -8.90
CA ARG A 101 -2.28 -13.71 -7.93
C ARG A 101 -2.86 -14.63 -6.86
N ARG A 102 -2.58 -14.31 -5.60
CA ARG A 102 -3.07 -15.06 -4.44
C ARG A 102 -3.40 -14.13 -3.27
N ARG A 103 -4.27 -14.58 -2.39
CA ARG A 103 -4.48 -13.91 -1.11
C ARG A 103 -3.23 -14.12 -0.26
N TRP A 104 -2.60 -13.02 0.17
CA TRP A 104 -1.48 -13.05 1.10
C TRP A 104 -1.99 -13.08 2.55
N ALA A 105 -2.98 -12.24 2.87
CA ALA A 105 -3.64 -12.22 4.17
C ALA A 105 -5.11 -11.83 4.04
N ASP A 106 -5.97 -12.49 4.81
CA ASP A 106 -7.32 -12.02 5.12
C ASP A 106 -7.24 -11.16 6.38
N LEU A 107 -7.79 -9.95 6.34
CA LEU A 107 -7.71 -8.99 7.43
C LEU A 107 -9.04 -8.84 8.18
N GLY A 108 -10.02 -9.67 7.89
CA GLY A 108 -11.34 -9.63 8.53
C GLY A 108 -12.04 -8.29 8.29
N ASN A 109 -12.08 -7.43 9.32
CA ASN A 109 -12.65 -6.09 9.25
C ASN A 109 -11.59 -5.00 9.06
N GLY A 110 -10.35 -5.35 8.75
CA GLY A 110 -9.27 -4.38 8.49
C GLY A 110 -9.40 -3.73 7.12
N PHE A 111 -9.14 -2.43 7.05
CA PHE A 111 -9.12 -1.66 5.80
C PHE A 111 -7.68 -1.20 5.54
N PRO A 112 -6.83 -2.03 4.92
CA PRO A 112 -5.42 -1.72 4.76
C PRO A 112 -5.24 -0.51 3.83
N ASP A 113 -4.45 0.46 4.31
CA ASP A 113 -4.02 1.64 3.56
C ASP A 113 -2.52 1.53 3.24
N GLY A 114 -1.69 2.51 3.54
CA GLY A 114 -0.25 2.41 3.40
C GLY A 114 0.35 1.39 4.38
N PHE A 115 1.37 0.64 3.94
CA PHE A 115 2.01 -0.39 4.75
C PHE A 115 3.50 -0.55 4.47
N CYS A 116 4.21 -1.25 5.35
CA CYS A 116 5.60 -1.65 5.14
C CYS A 116 5.85 -3.10 5.56
N LEU A 117 6.96 -3.67 5.05
CA LEU A 117 7.46 -4.98 5.42
C LEU A 117 8.49 -4.87 6.56
N ASP A 118 8.48 -5.82 7.47
CA ASP A 118 9.54 -5.99 8.45
C ASP A 118 10.51 -7.12 8.08
N ALA A 119 11.62 -7.21 8.80
CA ALA A 119 12.69 -8.18 8.56
C ALA A 119 12.27 -9.65 8.86
N GLU A 120 11.14 -9.86 9.54
CA GLU A 120 10.56 -11.20 9.78
C GLU A 120 9.56 -11.59 8.69
N GLY A 121 9.38 -10.75 7.66
CA GLY A 121 8.45 -10.96 6.55
C GLY A 121 6.99 -10.69 6.91
N ALA A 122 6.73 -10.01 8.03
CA ALA A 122 5.40 -9.54 8.37
C ALA A 122 5.14 -8.15 7.77
N VAL A 123 3.87 -7.79 7.65
CA VAL A 123 3.39 -6.48 7.19
C VAL A 123 2.82 -5.71 8.36
N TRP A 124 3.29 -4.47 8.54
CA TRP A 124 2.58 -3.45 9.30
C TRP A 124 1.69 -2.66 8.34
N TYR A 125 0.38 -2.68 8.49
CA TYR A 125 -0.53 -1.86 7.69
C TYR A 125 -1.26 -0.83 8.55
N ALA A 126 -1.47 0.34 7.99
CA ALA A 126 -2.29 1.39 8.56
C ALA A 126 -3.77 1.13 8.21
N ASP A 127 -4.66 1.45 9.16
CA ASP A 127 -6.10 1.24 9.03
C ASP A 127 -6.83 2.53 9.43
N VAL A 128 -7.40 3.19 8.43
CA VAL A 128 -7.99 4.51 8.61
C VAL A 128 -9.25 4.47 9.48
N PRO A 129 -10.29 3.68 9.15
CA PRO A 129 -11.52 3.70 9.93
C PRO A 129 -11.36 3.09 11.33
N ASN A 130 -10.47 2.10 11.49
CA ASN A 130 -10.27 1.43 12.76
C ASN A 130 -9.23 2.15 13.66
N ARG A 131 -8.53 3.17 13.17
CA ARG A 131 -7.62 4.05 13.91
C ARG A 131 -6.46 3.28 14.57
N HIS A 132 -5.86 2.35 13.86
CA HIS A 132 -4.73 1.57 14.34
C HIS A 132 -3.75 1.24 13.21
N CYS A 133 -2.56 0.79 13.58
CA CYS A 133 -1.69 0.02 12.71
C CYS A 133 -1.63 -1.42 13.22
N VAL A 134 -1.67 -2.37 12.31
CA VAL A 134 -1.69 -3.80 12.66
C VAL A 134 -0.55 -4.52 11.98
N ARG A 135 0.15 -5.37 12.74
CA ARG A 135 1.18 -6.27 12.25
C ARG A 135 0.57 -7.63 11.95
N VAL A 136 0.68 -8.10 10.73
CA VAL A 136 0.17 -9.41 10.32
C VAL A 136 1.24 -10.20 9.58
N ARG A 137 1.23 -11.52 9.76
CA ARG A 137 2.01 -12.44 8.91
C ARG A 137 1.18 -12.95 7.73
N GLU A 138 1.85 -13.57 6.78
CA GLU A 138 1.18 -14.28 5.70
C GLU A 138 0.15 -15.27 6.27
N GLY A 139 -1.04 -15.31 5.65
CA GLY A 139 -2.20 -16.05 6.14
C GLY A 139 -3.14 -15.22 7.03
N GLY A 140 -2.75 -14.00 7.48
CA GLY A 140 -3.63 -13.05 8.18
C GLY A 140 -3.61 -13.14 9.71
N ALA A 141 -2.74 -13.96 10.30
CA ALA A 141 -2.64 -13.98 11.76
C ALA A 141 -2.03 -12.65 12.25
N MET A 142 -2.77 -11.94 13.11
CA MET A 142 -2.32 -10.72 13.78
C MET A 142 -1.21 -11.06 14.79
N LEU A 143 -0.13 -10.32 14.73
CA LEU A 143 1.03 -10.46 15.61
C LEU A 143 1.11 -9.33 16.64
N ASP A 144 0.69 -8.13 16.23
CA ASP A 144 0.77 -6.94 17.05
C ASP A 144 -0.22 -5.87 16.57
N SER A 145 -0.53 -4.87 17.38
CA SER A 145 -1.34 -3.72 17.00
C SER A 145 -1.02 -2.49 17.83
N VAL A 146 -1.18 -1.32 17.22
CA VAL A 146 -0.96 -0.01 17.85
C VAL A 146 -2.16 0.87 17.57
N ASP A 147 -2.91 1.19 18.61
CA ASP A 147 -4.06 2.09 18.52
C ASP A 147 -3.63 3.56 18.47
N ALA A 148 -4.38 4.36 17.72
CA ALA A 148 -4.24 5.80 17.63
C ALA A 148 -5.57 6.51 17.95
N ASP A 149 -5.51 7.80 18.26
CA ASP A 149 -6.69 8.62 18.50
C ASP A 149 -7.41 9.06 17.21
N ARG A 150 -6.79 8.77 16.04
CA ARG A 150 -7.23 9.21 14.71
C ARG A 150 -6.93 8.16 13.65
N GLY A 151 -7.46 8.34 12.43
CA GLY A 151 -7.23 7.42 11.32
C GLY A 151 -5.75 7.33 10.96
N CYS A 152 -5.24 6.10 10.79
CA CYS A 152 -3.88 5.82 10.34
C CYS A 152 -3.89 5.60 8.82
N PHE A 153 -3.13 6.41 8.07
CA PHE A 153 -3.13 6.39 6.59
C PHE A 153 -1.91 5.68 6.00
N ALA A 154 -0.77 5.80 6.66
CA ALA A 154 0.45 5.11 6.23
C ALA A 154 1.34 4.81 7.43
N CYS A 155 2.16 3.79 7.31
CA CYS A 155 3.20 3.50 8.28
C CYS A 155 4.47 3.03 7.60
N MET A 156 5.62 3.30 8.26
CA MET A 156 6.94 2.92 7.77
C MET A 156 7.87 2.65 8.93
N LEU A 157 8.62 1.55 8.83
CA LEU A 157 9.69 1.24 9.78
C LEU A 157 10.98 1.98 9.42
N GLY A 158 11.61 2.57 10.43
CA GLY A 158 12.83 3.35 10.26
C GLY A 158 13.52 3.59 11.60
N GLY A 159 14.24 4.70 11.72
CA GLY A 159 15.08 5.00 12.88
C GLY A 159 16.47 4.38 12.75
N ALA A 160 17.35 4.63 13.74
CA ALA A 160 18.74 4.22 13.67
C ALA A 160 18.94 2.69 13.66
N ASP A 161 18.04 1.96 14.31
CA ASP A 161 18.02 0.50 14.39
C ASP A 161 16.94 -0.15 13.51
N GLY A 162 16.19 0.65 12.75
CA GLY A 162 15.07 0.20 11.91
C GLY A 162 13.80 -0.18 12.66
N LYS A 163 13.76 -0.01 13.98
CA LYS A 163 12.64 -0.45 14.83
C LYS A 163 11.65 0.64 15.22
N THR A 164 11.78 1.83 14.70
CA THR A 164 10.78 2.88 14.94
C THR A 164 9.69 2.77 13.87
N LEU A 165 8.47 2.44 14.27
CA LEU A 165 7.30 2.53 13.40
C LEU A 165 6.81 3.97 13.40
N PHE A 166 6.96 4.66 12.29
CA PHE A 166 6.38 5.98 12.03
C PHE A 166 4.99 5.79 11.42
N ILE A 167 4.02 6.58 11.88
CA ILE A 167 2.63 6.49 11.46
C ILE A 167 2.16 7.88 11.02
N VAL A 168 1.67 8.00 9.79
CA VAL A 168 0.98 9.20 9.32
C VAL A 168 -0.49 9.07 9.67
N ALA A 169 -0.99 9.96 10.51
CA ALA A 169 -2.34 9.88 11.04
C ALA A 169 -3.07 11.23 10.95
N ALA A 170 -4.39 11.20 10.74
CA ALA A 170 -5.24 12.38 10.69
C ALA A 170 -6.66 12.04 11.12
N GLU A 171 -7.46 13.06 11.48
CA GLU A 171 -8.89 12.86 11.71
C GLU A 171 -9.56 12.42 10.40
N TRP A 172 -10.18 11.25 10.44
CA TRP A 172 -10.99 10.76 9.32
C TRP A 172 -12.47 11.07 9.54
N ARG A 173 -13.04 11.84 8.61
CA ARG A 173 -14.44 12.27 8.64
C ARG A 173 -15.22 11.81 7.41
N GLY A 174 -14.65 10.90 6.61
CA GLY A 174 -15.20 10.44 5.33
C GLY A 174 -14.63 11.15 4.12
N PHE A 175 -14.83 10.57 2.95
CA PHE A 175 -14.31 11.09 1.67
C PHE A 175 -14.82 12.49 1.34
N GLU A 176 -16.03 12.83 1.74
CA GLU A 176 -16.67 14.15 1.54
C GLU A 176 -15.96 15.27 2.28
N HIS A 177 -15.13 14.94 3.27
CA HIS A 177 -14.34 15.87 4.08
C HIS A 177 -12.83 15.81 3.82
N MET A 178 -12.37 15.03 2.83
CA MET A 178 -10.95 14.91 2.50
C MET A 178 -10.29 16.26 2.15
N ILE A 179 -11.06 17.16 1.52
CA ILE A 179 -10.61 18.52 1.19
C ILE A 179 -11.28 19.46 2.19
N SER A 180 -10.72 19.57 3.38
CA SER A 180 -11.16 20.53 4.40
C SER A 180 -10.00 21.45 4.79
N ASP A 181 -10.32 22.64 5.30
CA ASP A 181 -9.32 23.59 5.80
C ASP A 181 -8.69 23.13 7.13
N ALA A 182 -9.27 22.12 7.78
CA ALA A 182 -8.78 21.58 9.05
C ALA A 182 -7.51 20.74 8.82
N ARG A 183 -6.40 21.18 9.36
CA ARG A 183 -5.12 20.48 9.31
C ARG A 183 -4.94 19.64 10.56
N THR A 184 -5.32 18.36 10.51
CA THR A 184 -5.30 17.43 11.65
C THR A 184 -4.20 16.38 11.56
N GLY A 185 -3.38 16.43 10.49
CA GLY A 185 -2.30 15.48 10.24
C GLY A 185 -1.21 15.52 11.31
N GLN A 186 -0.76 14.35 11.73
CA GLN A 186 0.34 14.14 12.67
C GLN A 186 1.22 12.99 12.17
N VAL A 187 2.48 13.02 12.57
CA VAL A 187 3.38 11.87 12.50
C VAL A 187 3.55 11.37 13.93
N LEU A 188 3.11 10.15 14.16
CA LEU A 188 3.28 9.43 15.43
C LEU A 188 4.43 8.45 15.29
N SER A 189 4.99 7.99 16.40
CA SER A 189 6.03 6.96 16.40
C SER A 189 5.94 6.06 17.63
N ILE A 190 6.30 4.79 17.43
CA ILE A 190 6.39 3.78 18.49
C ILE A 190 7.53 2.82 18.19
N GLU A 191 8.07 2.16 19.21
CA GLU A 191 9.02 1.07 19.03
C GLU A 191 8.29 -0.19 18.53
N ALA A 192 8.77 -0.77 17.44
CA ALA A 192 8.25 -2.01 16.85
C ALA A 192 9.06 -3.22 17.33
N SER A 193 8.42 -4.38 17.32
CA SER A 193 9.02 -5.66 17.74
C SER A 193 10.12 -6.17 16.80
N ALA A 194 10.09 -5.79 15.51
CA ALA A 194 11.07 -6.17 14.49
C ALA A 194 11.49 -4.95 13.65
N PRO A 195 12.73 -4.91 13.15
CA PRO A 195 13.17 -3.83 12.27
C PRO A 195 12.54 -3.97 10.87
N GLY A 196 12.58 -2.88 10.10
CA GLY A 196 12.15 -2.89 8.72
C GLY A 196 12.96 -3.86 7.84
N ALA A 197 12.36 -4.32 6.76
CA ALA A 197 13.01 -5.21 5.80
C ALA A 197 14.17 -4.54 5.02
N GLY A 198 14.38 -3.24 5.20
CA GLY A 198 15.45 -2.47 4.59
C GLY A 198 15.19 -2.08 3.14
N TRP A 199 14.02 -2.33 2.63
CA TRP A 199 13.56 -1.94 1.29
C TRP A 199 12.10 -1.48 1.37
N PRO A 200 11.76 -0.30 0.82
CA PRO A 200 10.39 0.16 0.72
C PRO A 200 9.59 -0.60 -0.33
#